data_b09a3592fd3e43d11cead3053fce9210
#
_entry.id   b09a3592fd3e43d11cead3053fce9210
#
_cell.length_a   1.000
_cell.length_b   1.000
_cell.length_c   1.000
_cell.angle_alpha   90.00
_cell.angle_beta   90.00
_cell.angle_gamma   90.00
#
_symmetry.space_group_name_H-M   'P 1'
#
loop_
_entity.id
_entity.type
_entity.pdbx_description
1 polymer ?
#
loop_
_entity_poly.entity_id
_entity_poly.type
_entity_poly.pdbx_seq_one_letter_code
_entity_poly.pdbx_strand_id
1 'polypeptide(L)'
;MKKTDLNWETPILGVIGGMGPMATELFYKMIIEKTPVTCDQEHLDTIILGHASMPDRTAAILSKDPQRIQETAQKLLSDAKTLETLGADCIAVTCNTAHYFVDQIADKVSIPFIHMIRETAKAAAAASPGEKVGILATDGTIRTELYQKALAAENVIPCVLDAEGQSLVMHEIYDCVKPGKPVDEAAWQIIDEKLHAMGCKCALLACTELSVIKADKQLNDFYMDPMEVMADRCLAFFGKKEVSK
;
A
#
# COMPACT_ATOMS: atom_id res chain seq x y z
N MET A 1 -24.14 -11.97 14.70
CA MET A 1 -24.05 -11.43 13.31
C MET A 1 -24.37 -12.56 12.34
N LYS A 2 -25.29 -12.40 11.40
CA LYS A 2 -25.47 -13.38 10.35
C LYS A 2 -24.23 -13.37 9.49
N LYS A 3 -23.44 -14.45 9.46
CA LYS A 3 -22.53 -14.71 8.36
C LYS A 3 -23.38 -14.67 7.10
N THR A 4 -22.91 -13.96 6.11
CA THR A 4 -23.54 -13.77 4.81
C THR A 4 -23.77 -15.11 4.10
N ASP A 5 -24.55 -15.10 3.03
CA ASP A 5 -24.86 -16.25 2.17
C ASP A 5 -23.63 -16.94 1.53
N LEU A 6 -22.41 -16.36 1.67
CA LEU A 6 -21.15 -17.01 1.38
C LEU A 6 -20.84 -18.00 2.51
N ASN A 7 -21.25 -19.21 2.38
CA ASN A 7 -21.11 -20.28 3.37
C ASN A 7 -19.64 -20.76 3.51
N TRP A 8 -18.68 -19.80 3.58
CA TRP A 8 -17.27 -20.10 3.75
C TRP A 8 -16.97 -20.35 5.22
N GLU A 9 -16.27 -21.43 5.52
CA GLU A 9 -15.99 -21.86 6.90
C GLU A 9 -14.72 -21.22 7.46
N THR A 10 -13.83 -20.72 6.58
CA THR A 10 -12.56 -20.10 6.93
C THR A 10 -12.67 -18.58 7.00
N PRO A 11 -11.80 -17.89 7.77
CA PRO A 11 -11.74 -16.44 7.78
C PRO A 11 -11.37 -15.86 6.39
N ILE A 12 -11.94 -14.70 6.06
CA ILE A 12 -11.88 -14.09 4.73
C ILE A 12 -11.08 -12.80 4.75
N LEU A 13 -10.09 -12.70 3.87
CA LEU A 13 -9.41 -11.44 3.56
C LEU A 13 -10.23 -10.62 2.56
N GLY A 14 -10.65 -9.42 2.94
CA GLY A 14 -11.21 -8.44 2.02
C GLY A 14 -10.11 -7.54 1.43
N VAL A 15 -10.12 -7.34 0.12
CA VAL A 15 -9.17 -6.46 -0.57
C VAL A 15 -9.92 -5.39 -1.35
N ILE A 16 -9.67 -4.11 -1.04
CA ILE A 16 -10.10 -2.99 -1.88
C ILE A 16 -8.94 -2.66 -2.82
N GLY A 17 -9.14 -2.97 -4.09
CA GLY A 17 -8.15 -2.84 -5.15
C GLY A 17 -8.64 -2.03 -6.35
N GLY A 18 -8.00 -2.22 -7.49
CA GLY A 18 -8.29 -1.48 -8.73
C GLY A 18 -7.62 -0.11 -8.82
N MET A 19 -6.79 0.25 -7.82
CA MET A 19 -6.20 1.58 -7.69
C MET A 19 -4.64 1.62 -7.77
N GLY A 20 -3.88 0.94 -8.64
CA GLY A 20 -4.22 0.29 -9.86
C GLY A 20 -4.50 -1.22 -9.86
N PRO A 21 -5.05 -1.66 -11.02
CA PRO A 21 -5.37 -3.06 -11.22
C PRO A 21 -4.14 -3.99 -11.18
N MET A 22 -3.06 -3.65 -11.86
CA MET A 22 -1.82 -4.44 -11.86
C MET A 22 -1.23 -4.60 -10.46
N ALA A 23 -1.21 -3.52 -9.67
CA ALA A 23 -0.76 -3.58 -8.28
C ALA A 23 -1.67 -4.48 -7.41
N THR A 24 -2.96 -4.53 -7.71
CA THR A 24 -3.91 -5.40 -7.00
C THR A 24 -3.67 -6.87 -7.35
N GLU A 25 -3.42 -7.18 -8.60
CA GLU A 25 -3.03 -8.51 -9.04
C GLU A 25 -1.71 -8.95 -8.38
N LEU A 26 -0.69 -8.08 -8.40
CA LEU A 26 0.59 -8.34 -7.75
C LEU A 26 0.42 -8.61 -6.25
N PHE A 27 -0.42 -7.83 -5.57
CA PHE A 27 -0.70 -8.06 -4.15
C PHE A 27 -1.32 -9.44 -3.90
N TYR A 28 -2.30 -9.84 -4.71
CA TYR A 28 -2.89 -11.17 -4.58
C TYR A 28 -1.88 -12.28 -4.86
N LYS A 29 -1.02 -12.10 -5.85
CA LYS A 29 0.10 -13.01 -6.11
C LYS A 29 1.04 -13.11 -4.89
N MET A 30 1.39 -11.98 -4.25
CA MET A 30 2.19 -11.98 -3.02
C MET A 30 1.52 -12.78 -1.89
N ILE A 31 0.21 -12.63 -1.69
CA ILE A 31 -0.55 -13.42 -0.71
C ILE A 31 -0.43 -14.92 -1.00
N ILE A 32 -0.60 -15.33 -2.27
CA ILE A 32 -0.49 -16.73 -2.67
C ILE A 32 0.93 -17.26 -2.43
N GLU A 33 1.95 -16.57 -2.94
CA GLU A 33 3.34 -17.02 -2.88
C GLU A 33 3.92 -17.06 -1.46
N LYS A 34 3.47 -16.13 -0.60
CA LYS A 34 3.92 -16.05 0.80
C LYS A 34 3.13 -16.94 1.76
N THR A 35 2.01 -17.52 1.35
CA THR A 35 1.23 -18.44 2.21
C THR A 35 1.91 -19.81 2.25
N PRO A 36 2.35 -20.30 3.42
CA PRO A 36 2.96 -21.64 3.54
C PRO A 36 1.85 -22.69 3.47
N VAL A 37 1.70 -23.36 2.33
CA VAL A 37 0.64 -24.33 2.06
C VAL A 37 1.15 -25.53 1.30
N THR A 38 0.41 -26.64 1.38
CA THR A 38 0.67 -27.87 0.64
C THR A 38 -0.41 -28.20 -0.39
N CYS A 39 -1.56 -27.52 -0.29
CA CYS A 39 -2.69 -27.66 -1.21
C CYS A 39 -3.53 -26.37 -1.26
N ASP A 40 -4.38 -26.25 -2.28
CA ASP A 40 -5.19 -25.07 -2.53
C ASP A 40 -6.11 -24.68 -1.35
N GLN A 41 -6.64 -25.67 -0.64
CA GLN A 41 -7.59 -25.48 0.47
C GLN A 41 -6.95 -24.84 1.72
N GLU A 42 -5.63 -24.78 1.76
CA GLU A 42 -4.90 -24.13 2.86
C GLU A 42 -4.63 -22.63 2.62
N HIS A 43 -4.90 -22.12 1.41
CA HIS A 43 -4.80 -20.68 1.12
C HIS A 43 -5.86 -19.86 1.85
N LEU A 44 -5.67 -18.53 1.88
CA LEU A 44 -6.67 -17.60 2.41
C LEU A 44 -7.85 -17.47 1.46
N ASP A 45 -9.07 -17.61 1.99
CA ASP A 45 -10.25 -17.14 1.29
C ASP A 45 -10.18 -15.63 1.12
N THR A 46 -10.36 -15.15 -0.11
CA THR A 46 -10.13 -13.74 -0.44
C THR A 46 -11.26 -13.18 -1.29
N ILE A 47 -11.77 -12.00 -0.92
CA ILE A 47 -12.72 -11.23 -1.73
C ILE A 47 -12.00 -9.98 -2.22
N ILE A 48 -11.88 -9.80 -3.53
CA ILE A 48 -11.22 -8.66 -4.14
C ILE A 48 -12.23 -7.77 -4.85
N LEU A 49 -12.37 -6.53 -4.42
CA LEU A 49 -13.13 -5.50 -5.13
C LEU A 49 -12.18 -4.71 -6.02
N GLY A 50 -12.16 -5.03 -7.31
CA GLY A 50 -11.34 -4.35 -8.32
C GLY A 50 -12.00 -3.03 -8.79
N HIS A 51 -12.11 -2.01 -7.94
CA HIS A 51 -12.79 -0.74 -8.20
C HIS A 51 -11.90 0.24 -8.99
N ALA A 52 -11.65 -0.05 -10.28
CA ALA A 52 -10.77 0.75 -11.13
C ALA A 52 -11.30 2.18 -11.42
N SER A 53 -12.63 2.38 -11.35
CA SER A 53 -13.26 3.69 -11.54
C SER A 53 -13.27 4.58 -10.27
N MET A 54 -12.59 4.16 -9.20
CA MET A 54 -12.39 4.98 -8.01
C MET A 54 -11.69 6.30 -8.39
N PRO A 55 -12.19 7.48 -7.96
CA PRO A 55 -11.57 8.77 -8.26
C PRO A 55 -10.08 8.79 -7.95
N ASP A 56 -9.29 9.52 -8.74
CA ASP A 56 -7.84 9.65 -8.46
C ASP A 56 -7.61 10.30 -7.09
N ARG A 57 -6.95 9.57 -6.19
CA ARG A 57 -6.73 9.94 -4.78
C ARG A 57 -5.79 11.13 -4.65
N THR A 58 -4.73 11.15 -5.47
CA THR A 58 -3.78 12.27 -5.52
C THR A 58 -4.48 13.54 -6.00
N ALA A 59 -5.23 13.47 -7.12
CA ALA A 59 -5.97 14.60 -7.64
C ALA A 59 -7.04 15.12 -6.65
N ALA A 60 -7.74 14.20 -5.94
CA ALA A 60 -8.72 14.58 -4.92
C ALA A 60 -8.06 15.36 -3.78
N ILE A 61 -6.93 14.88 -3.25
CA ILE A 61 -6.19 15.54 -2.16
C ILE A 61 -5.63 16.90 -2.60
N LEU A 62 -4.97 16.94 -3.77
CA LEU A 62 -4.33 18.15 -4.28
C LEU A 62 -5.33 19.25 -4.67
N SER A 63 -6.55 18.88 -5.05
CA SER A 63 -7.61 19.84 -5.37
C SER A 63 -7.97 20.73 -4.20
N LYS A 64 -7.79 20.26 -2.96
CA LYS A 64 -8.27 20.91 -1.72
C LYS A 64 -9.79 21.14 -1.72
N ASP A 65 -10.52 20.49 -2.61
CA ASP A 65 -11.96 20.57 -2.70
C ASP A 65 -12.60 19.58 -1.71
N PRO A 66 -13.29 20.05 -0.66
CA PRO A 66 -13.89 19.18 0.34
C PRO A 66 -14.89 18.18 -0.26
N GLN A 67 -15.60 18.58 -1.33
CA GLN A 67 -16.59 17.73 -1.98
C GLN A 67 -15.92 16.52 -2.67
N ARG A 68 -14.82 16.74 -3.40
CA ARG A 68 -14.06 15.67 -4.04
C ARG A 68 -13.41 14.72 -3.02
N ILE A 69 -12.89 15.28 -1.93
CA ILE A 69 -12.32 14.51 -0.83
C ILE A 69 -13.42 13.64 -0.21
N GLN A 70 -14.58 14.22 0.10
CA GLN A 70 -15.70 13.50 0.70
C GLN A 70 -16.26 12.41 -0.25
N GLU A 71 -16.40 12.70 -1.54
CA GLU A 71 -16.84 11.71 -2.54
C GLU A 71 -15.91 10.50 -2.60
N THR A 72 -14.60 10.74 -2.62
CA THR A 72 -13.61 9.65 -2.62
C THR A 72 -13.70 8.82 -1.34
N ALA A 73 -13.81 9.47 -0.17
CA ALA A 73 -13.97 8.79 1.11
C ALA A 73 -15.27 7.95 1.16
N GLN A 74 -16.38 8.47 0.63
CA GLN A 74 -17.67 7.76 0.61
C GLN A 74 -17.62 6.52 -0.29
N LYS A 75 -16.96 6.59 -1.45
CA LYS A 75 -16.79 5.42 -2.33
C LYS A 75 -15.95 4.35 -1.66
N LEU A 76 -14.83 4.73 -1.03
CA LEU A 76 -14.00 3.80 -0.28
C LEU A 76 -14.77 3.16 0.90
N LEU A 77 -15.58 3.95 1.61
CA LEU A 77 -16.45 3.45 2.68
C LEU A 77 -17.51 2.46 2.16
N SER A 78 -18.07 2.73 0.98
CA SER A 78 -19.03 1.82 0.33
C SER A 78 -18.39 0.46 0.03
N ASP A 79 -17.16 0.47 -0.50
CA ASP A 79 -16.41 -0.77 -0.77
C ASP A 79 -16.10 -1.53 0.54
N ALA A 80 -15.66 -0.80 1.57
CA ALA A 80 -15.38 -1.39 2.87
C ALA A 80 -16.61 -2.05 3.51
N LYS A 81 -17.77 -1.38 3.45
CA LYS A 81 -19.06 -1.94 3.91
C LYS A 81 -19.53 -3.12 3.07
N THR A 82 -19.23 -3.11 1.79
CA THR A 82 -19.53 -4.26 0.92
C THR A 82 -18.73 -5.48 1.36
N LEU A 83 -17.42 -5.33 1.60
CA LEU A 83 -16.59 -6.42 2.13
C LEU A 83 -17.06 -6.90 3.50
N GLU A 84 -17.40 -5.98 4.42
CA GLU A 84 -17.95 -6.31 5.73
C GLU A 84 -19.27 -7.11 5.58
N THR A 85 -20.15 -6.67 4.68
CA THR A 85 -21.42 -7.35 4.39
C THR A 85 -21.20 -8.75 3.79
N LEU A 86 -20.20 -8.91 2.94
CA LEU A 86 -19.80 -10.20 2.36
C LEU A 86 -19.08 -11.11 3.35
N GLY A 87 -18.80 -10.65 4.58
CA GLY A 87 -18.25 -11.46 5.66
C GLY A 87 -16.72 -11.47 5.73
N ALA A 88 -16.04 -10.50 5.13
CA ALA A 88 -14.61 -10.33 5.35
C ALA A 88 -14.29 -10.10 6.84
N ASP A 89 -13.18 -10.64 7.32
CA ASP A 89 -12.73 -10.52 8.70
C ASP A 89 -11.74 -9.37 8.90
N CYS A 90 -11.05 -8.95 7.84
CA CYS A 90 -10.26 -7.72 7.79
C CYS A 90 -10.19 -7.16 6.38
N ILE A 91 -9.73 -5.92 6.24
CA ILE A 91 -9.62 -5.22 4.96
C ILE A 91 -8.16 -4.81 4.70
N ALA A 92 -7.64 -5.14 3.53
CA ALA A 92 -6.44 -4.57 2.95
C ALA A 92 -6.80 -3.60 1.82
N VAL A 93 -6.09 -2.48 1.69
CA VAL A 93 -6.29 -1.50 0.62
C VAL A 93 -5.01 -1.37 -0.19
N THR A 94 -5.02 -1.82 -1.45
CA THR A 94 -3.83 -1.84 -2.31
C THR A 94 -3.54 -0.48 -2.95
N CYS A 95 -3.47 0.55 -2.11
CA CYS A 95 -3.13 1.91 -2.53
C CYS A 95 -2.62 2.73 -1.35
N ASN A 96 -1.37 3.17 -1.39
CA ASN A 96 -0.77 3.99 -0.33
C ASN A 96 -1.56 5.28 -0.09
N THR A 97 -1.81 6.07 -1.14
CA THR A 97 -2.53 7.35 -1.05
C THR A 97 -3.95 7.21 -0.50
N ALA A 98 -4.61 6.05 -0.73
CA ALA A 98 -5.95 5.81 -0.21
C ALA A 98 -6.02 5.78 1.32
N HIS A 99 -4.90 5.54 2.00
CA HIS A 99 -4.87 5.50 3.47
C HIS A 99 -5.18 6.85 4.12
N TYR A 100 -5.02 7.96 3.40
CA TYR A 100 -5.56 9.26 3.82
C TYR A 100 -7.09 9.23 4.04
N PHE A 101 -7.79 8.46 3.24
CA PHE A 101 -9.25 8.29 3.34
C PHE A 101 -9.60 7.15 4.31
N VAL A 102 -8.78 6.11 4.41
CA VAL A 102 -8.97 5.02 5.40
C VAL A 102 -9.04 5.58 6.80
N ASP A 103 -8.15 6.52 7.17
CA ASP A 103 -8.16 7.16 8.49
C ASP A 103 -9.47 7.92 8.80
N GLN A 104 -10.24 8.31 7.76
CA GLN A 104 -11.51 9.04 7.91
C GLN A 104 -12.74 8.11 7.98
N ILE A 105 -12.58 6.85 7.64
CA ILE A 105 -13.69 5.89 7.53
C ILE A 105 -13.54 4.66 8.40
N ALA A 106 -12.37 4.42 8.98
CA ALA A 106 -12.08 3.18 9.72
C ALA A 106 -13.02 2.95 10.91
N ASP A 107 -13.50 4.01 11.55
CA ASP A 107 -14.47 3.98 12.65
C ASP A 107 -15.90 3.66 12.22
N LYS A 108 -16.18 3.64 10.90
CA LYS A 108 -17.51 3.41 10.31
C LYS A 108 -17.72 1.97 9.82
N VAL A 109 -16.73 1.11 10.02
CA VAL A 109 -16.73 -0.32 9.69
C VAL A 109 -16.33 -1.10 10.94
N SER A 110 -16.94 -2.25 11.18
CA SER A 110 -16.68 -3.04 12.40
C SER A 110 -15.48 -4.00 12.27
N ILE A 111 -15.03 -4.27 11.05
CA ILE A 111 -13.87 -5.11 10.78
C ILE A 111 -12.59 -4.26 10.62
N PRO A 112 -11.42 -4.74 11.09
CA PRO A 112 -10.19 -3.95 11.08
C PRO A 112 -9.62 -3.79 9.67
N PHE A 113 -8.97 -2.63 9.43
CA PHE A 113 -8.07 -2.45 8.30
C PHE A 113 -6.65 -2.89 8.68
N ILE A 114 -5.99 -3.67 7.81
CA ILE A 114 -4.54 -3.85 7.88
C ILE A 114 -3.92 -2.59 7.27
N HIS A 115 -3.44 -1.70 8.13
CA HIS A 115 -3.07 -0.35 7.72
C HIS A 115 -1.66 -0.29 7.14
N MET A 116 -1.52 -0.33 5.82
CA MET A 116 -0.24 -0.39 5.09
C MET A 116 0.80 0.62 5.63
N ILE A 117 0.43 1.89 5.81
CA ILE A 117 1.37 2.95 6.23
C ILE A 117 1.95 2.66 7.62
N ARG A 118 1.09 2.32 8.60
CA ARG A 118 1.49 2.08 9.98
C ARG A 118 2.35 0.83 10.09
N GLU A 119 1.95 -0.23 9.41
CA GLU A 119 2.71 -1.49 9.43
C GLU A 119 4.08 -1.35 8.75
N THR A 120 4.15 -0.57 7.65
CA THR A 120 5.43 -0.28 6.99
C THR A 120 6.34 0.59 7.86
N ALA A 121 5.81 1.58 8.58
CA ALA A 121 6.61 2.40 9.48
C ALA A 121 7.24 1.57 10.60
N LYS A 122 6.48 0.63 11.19
CA LYS A 122 7.01 -0.33 12.19
C LYS A 122 8.10 -1.22 11.58
N ALA A 123 7.89 -1.75 10.38
CA ALA A 123 8.87 -2.58 9.69
C ALA A 123 10.15 -1.78 9.39
N ALA A 124 10.04 -0.53 8.95
CA ALA A 124 11.16 0.34 8.70
C ALA A 124 11.95 0.66 9.99
N ALA A 125 11.24 0.90 11.11
CA ALA A 125 11.87 1.12 12.41
C ALA A 125 12.61 -0.12 12.92
N ALA A 126 12.08 -1.31 12.68
CA ALA A 126 12.75 -2.56 13.03
C ALA A 126 14.01 -2.81 12.19
N ALA A 127 13.96 -2.47 10.89
CA ALA A 127 15.08 -2.67 9.96
C ALA A 127 16.15 -1.56 10.07
N SER A 128 15.75 -0.33 10.40
CA SER A 128 16.61 0.86 10.35
C SER A 128 16.30 1.81 11.53
N PRO A 129 16.51 1.38 12.78
CA PRO A 129 16.13 2.16 13.97
C PRO A 129 16.94 3.47 14.05
N GLY A 130 16.25 4.60 14.10
CA GLY A 130 16.85 5.93 14.21
C GLY A 130 17.52 6.45 12.93
N GLU A 131 17.47 5.69 11.85
CA GLU A 131 18.14 6.01 10.60
C GLU A 131 17.26 6.80 9.63
N LYS A 132 17.87 7.31 8.58
CA LYS A 132 17.19 7.99 7.47
C LYS A 132 16.52 6.99 6.54
N VAL A 133 15.24 7.18 6.28
CA VAL A 133 14.44 6.36 5.37
C VAL A 133 13.83 7.22 4.27
N GLY A 134 14.15 6.91 3.02
CA GLY A 134 13.63 7.59 1.85
C GLY A 134 12.15 7.24 1.62
N ILE A 135 11.38 8.19 1.07
CA ILE A 135 9.96 7.98 0.74
C ILE A 135 9.75 8.28 -0.74
N LEU A 136 9.51 7.24 -1.54
CA LEU A 136 9.15 7.36 -2.95
C LEU A 136 7.64 7.20 -3.08
N ALA A 137 6.91 8.31 -3.30
CA ALA A 137 5.46 8.33 -3.26
C ALA A 137 4.86 9.35 -4.23
N THR A 138 3.55 9.27 -4.44
CA THR A 138 2.83 10.33 -5.17
C THR A 138 2.83 11.65 -4.40
N ASP A 139 2.66 12.77 -5.10
CA ASP A 139 2.53 14.10 -4.50
C ASP A 139 1.41 14.15 -3.45
N GLY A 140 0.31 13.42 -3.66
CA GLY A 140 -0.76 13.31 -2.69
C GLY A 140 -0.32 12.68 -1.37
N THR A 141 0.45 11.60 -1.44
CA THR A 141 1.01 10.92 -0.26
C THR A 141 2.05 11.80 0.45
N ILE A 142 2.96 12.44 -0.30
CA ILE A 142 3.97 13.35 0.26
C ILE A 142 3.29 14.53 0.96
N ARG A 143 2.30 15.16 0.31
CA ARG A 143 1.63 16.35 0.83
C ARG A 143 0.79 16.10 2.09
N THR A 144 0.23 14.92 2.22
CA THR A 144 -0.53 14.52 3.43
C THR A 144 0.36 14.11 4.59
N GLU A 145 1.67 13.95 4.33
CA GLU A 145 2.68 13.54 5.31
C GLU A 145 2.37 12.18 5.96
N LEU A 146 1.67 11.28 5.25
CA LEU A 146 1.26 9.99 5.78
C LEU A 146 2.45 9.17 6.30
N TYR A 147 3.47 8.98 5.47
CA TYR A 147 4.67 8.25 5.87
C TYR A 147 5.59 9.05 6.77
N GLN A 148 5.72 10.36 6.54
CA GLN A 148 6.57 11.23 7.37
C GLN A 148 6.13 11.17 8.84
N LYS A 149 4.82 11.28 9.10
CA LYS A 149 4.25 11.20 10.44
C LYS A 149 4.38 9.81 11.05
N ALA A 150 4.12 8.77 10.25
CA ALA A 150 4.19 7.40 10.73
C ALA A 150 5.62 6.98 11.09
N LEU A 151 6.61 7.32 10.24
CA LEU A 151 8.03 7.05 10.50
C LEU A 151 8.55 7.83 11.71
N ALA A 152 8.21 9.12 11.80
CA ALA A 152 8.60 9.95 12.96
C ALA A 152 8.03 9.41 14.28
N ALA A 153 6.81 8.89 14.28
CA ALA A 153 6.19 8.26 15.44
C ALA A 153 6.93 6.98 15.90
N GLU A 154 7.62 6.30 14.98
CA GLU A 154 8.47 5.13 15.24
C GLU A 154 9.96 5.50 15.43
N ASN A 155 10.28 6.78 15.63
CA ASN A 155 11.64 7.31 15.79
C ASN A 155 12.58 7.06 14.59
N VAL A 156 12.04 7.04 13.38
CA VAL A 156 12.78 6.96 12.10
C VAL A 156 12.78 8.33 11.44
N ILE A 157 13.88 8.72 10.79
CA ILE A 157 14.02 10.02 10.13
C ILE A 157 13.48 9.93 8.71
N PRO A 158 12.30 10.53 8.41
CA PRO A 158 11.74 10.48 7.07
C PRO A 158 12.49 11.44 6.13
N CYS A 159 12.84 10.96 4.94
CA CYS A 159 13.48 11.75 3.89
C CYS A 159 12.62 11.76 2.63
N VAL A 160 12.37 12.94 2.09
CA VAL A 160 11.72 13.13 0.79
C VAL A 160 12.70 13.75 -0.19
N LEU A 161 12.60 13.40 -1.46
CA LEU A 161 13.41 13.95 -2.51
C LEU A 161 13.11 15.44 -2.73
N ASP A 162 14.06 16.14 -3.34
CA ASP A 162 13.84 17.51 -3.84
C ASP A 162 12.80 17.52 -4.99
N ALA A 163 12.45 18.71 -5.47
CA ALA A 163 11.44 18.86 -6.50
C ALA A 163 11.75 18.11 -7.80
N GLU A 164 13.03 18.05 -8.18
CA GLU A 164 13.49 17.30 -9.35
C GLU A 164 13.29 15.79 -9.14
N GLY A 165 13.80 15.23 -8.05
CA GLY A 165 13.64 13.82 -7.72
C GLY A 165 12.19 13.41 -7.56
N GLN A 166 11.35 14.25 -6.92
CA GLN A 166 9.93 13.99 -6.79
C GLN A 166 9.23 13.99 -8.16
N SER A 167 9.61 14.88 -9.09
CA SER A 167 9.09 14.87 -10.46
C SER A 167 9.42 13.58 -11.20
N LEU A 168 10.63 13.04 -11.02
CA LEU A 168 11.02 11.75 -11.59
C LEU A 168 10.22 10.59 -11.00
N VAL A 169 9.96 10.59 -9.69
CA VAL A 169 9.07 9.58 -9.07
C VAL A 169 7.66 9.66 -9.63
N MET A 170 7.11 10.86 -9.82
CA MET A 170 5.79 11.03 -10.44
C MET A 170 5.77 10.55 -11.90
N HIS A 171 6.85 10.82 -12.65
CA HIS A 171 7.02 10.32 -14.02
C HIS A 171 6.98 8.78 -14.06
N GLU A 172 7.76 8.10 -13.21
CA GLU A 172 7.74 6.64 -13.14
C GLU A 172 6.33 6.09 -12.84
N ILE A 173 5.61 6.72 -11.91
CA ILE A 173 4.28 6.27 -11.51
C ILE A 173 3.24 6.51 -12.61
N TYR A 174 3.16 7.74 -13.14
CA TYR A 174 2.05 8.17 -13.99
C TYR A 174 2.30 8.03 -15.49
N ASP A 175 3.55 8.19 -15.94
CA ASP A 175 3.90 8.17 -17.36
C ASP A 175 4.48 6.83 -17.82
N CYS A 176 5.02 6.04 -16.88
CA CYS A 176 5.58 4.72 -17.13
C CYS A 176 4.66 3.59 -16.66
N VAL A 177 4.57 3.33 -15.37
CA VAL A 177 3.92 2.11 -14.85
C VAL A 177 2.40 2.11 -15.03
N LYS A 178 1.70 3.20 -14.66
CA LYS A 178 0.23 3.25 -14.81
C LYS A 178 -0.27 3.00 -16.24
N PRO A 179 0.33 3.54 -17.29
CA PRO A 179 -0.06 3.23 -18.67
C PRO A 179 0.55 1.92 -19.21
N GLY A 180 1.27 1.13 -18.39
CA GLY A 180 1.85 -0.15 -18.80
C GLY A 180 3.10 -0.01 -19.68
N LYS A 181 3.83 1.10 -19.56
CA LYS A 181 5.10 1.31 -20.24
C LYS A 181 6.27 0.83 -19.38
N PRO A 182 7.45 0.56 -19.97
CA PRO A 182 8.64 0.22 -19.23
C PRO A 182 9.11 1.39 -18.36
N VAL A 183 9.87 1.06 -17.32
CA VAL A 183 10.55 2.01 -16.42
C VAL A 183 11.56 2.85 -17.21
N ASP A 184 11.67 4.14 -16.90
CA ASP A 184 12.75 5.00 -17.37
C ASP A 184 14.01 4.76 -16.53
N GLU A 185 14.94 3.96 -17.05
CA GLU A 185 16.16 3.58 -16.35
C GLU A 185 17.02 4.78 -15.92
N ALA A 186 17.04 5.84 -16.74
CA ALA A 186 17.82 7.03 -16.43
C ALA A 186 17.18 7.82 -15.28
N ALA A 187 15.86 7.95 -15.29
CA ALA A 187 15.11 8.57 -14.20
C ALA A 187 15.27 7.77 -12.89
N TRP A 188 15.16 6.44 -12.97
CA TRP A 188 15.34 5.57 -11.80
C TRP A 188 16.74 5.68 -11.19
N GLN A 189 17.77 5.71 -12.03
CA GLN A 189 19.15 5.88 -11.57
C GLN A 189 19.34 7.20 -10.82
N ILE A 190 18.80 8.31 -11.32
CA ILE A 190 18.87 9.61 -10.63
C ILE A 190 18.15 9.55 -9.27
N ILE A 191 16.99 8.91 -9.20
CA ILE A 191 16.27 8.70 -7.94
C ILE A 191 17.14 7.94 -6.93
N ASP A 192 17.75 6.84 -7.34
CA ASP A 192 18.61 6.00 -6.51
C ASP A 192 19.83 6.79 -6.00
N GLU A 193 20.53 7.49 -6.89
CA GLU A 193 21.70 8.33 -6.54
C GLU A 193 21.34 9.42 -5.51
N LYS A 194 20.17 10.09 -5.68
CA LYS A 194 19.70 11.10 -4.73
C LYS A 194 19.41 10.50 -3.35
N LEU A 195 18.78 9.32 -3.26
CA LEU A 195 18.52 8.64 -1.99
C LEU A 195 19.81 8.29 -1.25
N HIS A 196 20.78 7.75 -1.97
CA HIS A 196 22.11 7.43 -1.41
C HIS A 196 22.88 8.68 -0.98
N ALA A 197 22.85 9.76 -1.78
CA ALA A 197 23.46 11.04 -1.44
C ALA A 197 22.85 11.69 -0.17
N MET A 198 21.56 11.48 0.08
CA MET A 198 20.89 11.90 1.31
C MET A 198 21.29 11.06 2.53
N GLY A 199 21.96 9.93 2.33
CA GLY A 199 22.38 9.00 3.37
C GLY A 199 21.23 8.12 3.88
N CYS A 200 20.22 7.85 3.06
CA CYS A 200 19.15 6.93 3.40
C CYS A 200 19.69 5.51 3.57
N LYS A 201 19.21 4.79 4.58
CA LYS A 201 19.55 3.37 4.82
C LYS A 201 18.62 2.41 4.10
N CYS A 202 17.41 2.84 3.87
CA CYS A 202 16.46 2.19 2.96
C CYS A 202 15.52 3.23 2.35
N ALA A 203 14.74 2.83 1.36
CA ALA A 203 13.71 3.65 0.74
C ALA A 203 12.39 2.89 0.65
N LEU A 204 11.29 3.55 1.02
CA LEU A 204 9.95 2.98 0.89
C LEU A 204 9.42 3.18 -0.52
N LEU A 205 8.95 2.12 -1.15
CA LEU A 205 8.20 2.15 -2.40
C LEU A 205 6.73 2.52 -2.11
N ALA A 206 6.54 3.75 -1.63
CA ALA A 206 5.28 4.23 -1.07
C ALA A 206 4.22 4.60 -2.14
N CYS A 207 4.27 3.94 -3.27
CA CYS A 207 3.23 3.85 -4.29
C CYS A 207 3.23 2.42 -4.85
N THR A 208 2.06 1.83 -5.00
CA THR A 208 1.95 0.42 -5.43
C THR A 208 2.42 0.17 -6.86
N GLU A 209 2.50 1.20 -7.69
CA GLU A 209 3.16 1.14 -8.99
C GLU A 209 4.67 0.88 -8.87
N LEU A 210 5.31 1.40 -7.82
CA LEU A 210 6.74 1.15 -7.57
C LEU A 210 6.98 -0.29 -7.09
N SER A 211 5.99 -0.94 -6.48
CA SER A 211 6.03 -2.37 -6.18
C SER A 211 6.11 -3.21 -7.46
N VAL A 212 5.43 -2.78 -8.52
CA VAL A 212 5.55 -3.43 -9.85
C VAL A 212 6.98 -3.29 -10.38
N ILE A 213 7.60 -2.10 -10.25
CA ILE A 213 9.01 -1.90 -10.61
C ILE A 213 9.92 -2.86 -9.82
N LYS A 214 9.70 -2.99 -8.51
CA LYS A 214 10.49 -3.89 -7.66
C LYS A 214 10.40 -5.33 -8.14
N ALA A 215 9.20 -5.80 -8.46
CA ALA A 215 8.98 -7.17 -8.93
C ALA A 215 9.65 -7.41 -10.29
N ASP A 216 9.51 -6.49 -11.24
CA ASP A 216 10.05 -6.62 -12.58
C ASP A 216 11.58 -6.52 -12.62
N LYS A 217 12.16 -5.60 -11.84
CA LYS A 217 13.60 -5.34 -11.79
C LYS A 217 14.33 -6.14 -10.74
N GLN A 218 13.63 -6.86 -9.87
CA GLN A 218 14.21 -7.56 -8.72
C GLN A 218 15.08 -6.61 -7.86
N LEU A 219 14.52 -5.44 -7.50
CA LEU A 219 15.23 -4.46 -6.68
C LEU A 219 15.65 -5.09 -5.35
N ASN A 220 16.84 -4.70 -4.88
CA ASN A 220 17.44 -5.23 -3.66
C ASN A 220 16.72 -4.75 -2.37
N ASP A 221 17.18 -5.21 -1.21
CA ASP A 221 16.60 -4.95 0.11
C ASP A 221 16.71 -3.49 0.58
N PHE A 222 17.44 -2.64 -0.14
CA PHE A 222 17.42 -1.20 0.09
C PHE A 222 16.01 -0.63 -0.13
N TYR A 223 15.24 -1.24 -1.04
CA TYR A 223 13.88 -0.85 -1.35
C TYR A 223 12.86 -1.69 -0.59
N MET A 224 12.31 -1.13 0.49
CA MET A 224 11.22 -1.76 1.25
C MET A 224 9.88 -1.52 0.56
N ASP A 225 9.16 -2.59 0.28
CA ASP A 225 7.85 -2.54 -0.35
C ASP A 225 6.71 -2.61 0.67
N PRO A 226 5.90 -1.54 0.81
CA PRO A 226 4.74 -1.53 1.68
C PRO A 226 3.69 -2.61 1.36
N MET A 227 3.58 -3.05 0.11
CA MET A 227 2.66 -4.14 -0.24
C MET A 227 3.16 -5.49 0.29
N GLU A 228 4.47 -5.75 0.24
CA GLU A 228 5.06 -6.95 0.85
C GLU A 228 4.82 -6.96 2.37
N VAL A 229 5.04 -5.82 3.04
CA VAL A 229 4.77 -5.69 4.47
C VAL A 229 3.30 -5.92 4.78
N MET A 230 2.39 -5.33 3.99
CA MET A 230 0.95 -5.50 4.16
C MET A 230 0.53 -6.97 3.95
N ALA A 231 1.09 -7.64 2.94
CA ALA A 231 0.82 -9.06 2.69
C ALA A 231 1.25 -9.91 3.89
N ASP A 232 2.45 -9.70 4.43
CA ASP A 232 2.94 -10.39 5.61
C ASP A 232 2.04 -10.15 6.83
N ARG A 233 1.54 -8.93 7.03
CA ARG A 233 0.62 -8.61 8.11
C ARG A 233 -0.78 -9.23 7.92
N CYS A 234 -1.27 -9.31 6.69
CA CYS A 234 -2.50 -10.05 6.38
C CYS A 234 -2.33 -11.54 6.74
N LEU A 235 -1.24 -12.17 6.31
CA LEU A 235 -0.97 -13.57 6.63
C LEU A 235 -0.83 -13.80 8.13
N ALA A 236 -0.17 -12.89 8.86
CA ALA A 236 -0.06 -12.96 10.31
C ALA A 236 -1.41 -12.80 11.03
N PHE A 237 -2.29 -11.92 10.54
CA PHE A 237 -3.63 -11.75 11.08
C PHE A 237 -4.44 -13.05 11.04
N PHE A 238 -4.24 -13.85 10.01
CA PHE A 238 -4.89 -15.17 9.84
C PHE A 238 -4.06 -16.34 10.40
N GLY A 239 -2.97 -16.07 11.11
CA GLY A 239 -2.11 -17.11 11.70
C GLY A 239 -1.34 -17.97 10.67
N LYS A 240 -1.22 -17.48 9.43
CA LYS A 240 -0.49 -18.17 8.35
C LYS A 240 1.01 -17.86 8.32
N LYS A 241 1.45 -16.84 9.05
CA LYS A 241 2.85 -16.42 9.13
C LYS A 241 3.15 -15.80 10.49
N GLU A 242 4.31 -16.11 11.07
CA GLU A 242 4.85 -15.34 12.18
C GLU A 242 5.55 -14.08 11.63
N VAL A 243 5.21 -12.92 12.19
CA VAL A 243 5.92 -11.67 11.88
C VAL A 243 6.73 -11.29 13.10
N SER A 244 8.03 -11.13 12.95
CA SER A 244 8.91 -10.62 14.01
C SER A 244 8.34 -9.30 14.56
N LYS A 245 8.31 -9.22 15.87
CA LYS A 245 7.85 -8.02 16.62
C LYS A 245 8.79 -6.85 16.41
#